data_b70d63d77c94e765a1478dc55ad28e9c
#
_entry.id   b70d63d77c94e765a1478dc55ad28e9c
#
_cell.length_a   1.000
_cell.length_b   1.000
_cell.length_c   1.000
_cell.angle_alpha   90.00
_cell.angle_beta   90.00
_cell.angle_gamma   90.00
#
_symmetry.space_group_name_H-M   'P 1'
#
loop_
_entity.id
_entity.type
_entity.pdbx_description
1 polymer ?
#
loop_
_entity_poly.entity_id
_entity_poly.type
_entity_poly.pdbx_seq_one_letter_code
_entity_poly.pdbx_strand_id
1 'polypeptide(L)'
;IEVLPKVDRFDDKDKWRDVLIHMLKSTGKLKVQTTGSANVKRQNLNLLEIYFEMYLKEIQSLQRKGLVKKYRKRTANTLALKGKLEFAGNIQRNLVHRERFYTTHQVYDLDHKLHQVLNEALEVVEHFTNGTKLSDLCRRVHMNFPEVKAIKTNEAVLANIKLNRKTEPYAKALEI
;
A
#
# COMPACT_ATOMS: atom_id res chain seq x y z
N ILE A 1 12.77 2.09 19.74
CA ILE A 1 13.85 2.79 20.48
C ILE A 1 13.71 4.26 20.13
N GLU A 2 13.25 5.08 21.08
CA GLU A 2 13.24 6.54 20.92
C GLU A 2 14.63 7.08 21.28
N VAL A 3 15.26 7.78 20.36
CA VAL A 3 16.54 8.46 20.58
C VAL A 3 16.26 9.93 20.87
N LEU A 4 16.47 10.35 22.11
CA LEU A 4 16.29 11.73 22.53
C LEU A 4 17.58 12.53 22.37
N PRO A 5 17.52 13.84 22.03
CA PRO A 5 18.71 14.66 21.93
C PRO A 5 19.33 14.87 23.32
N LYS A 6 20.66 14.79 23.37
CA LYS A 6 21.48 14.89 24.59
C LYS A 6 21.50 16.29 25.27
N VAL A 7 20.72 17.23 24.77
CA VAL A 7 20.80 18.66 25.14
C VAL A 7 19.97 19.02 26.35
N ASP A 8 19.03 18.17 26.76
CA ASP A 8 18.14 18.47 27.88
C ASP A 8 18.53 17.65 29.13
N ARG A 9 18.77 18.34 30.24
CA ARG A 9 19.03 17.72 31.54
C ARG A 9 17.76 17.22 32.24
N PHE A 10 16.59 17.62 31.73
CA PHE A 10 15.28 17.23 32.23
C PHE A 10 14.63 16.36 31.17
N ASP A 11 14.63 15.08 31.36
CA ASP A 11 14.16 14.00 30.48
C ASP A 11 12.65 14.09 30.14
N ASP A 12 12.20 15.24 29.61
CA ASP A 12 10.82 15.51 29.28
C ASP A 12 10.51 14.99 27.83
N LYS A 13 10.13 13.72 27.77
CA LYS A 13 9.82 13.02 26.53
C LYS A 13 8.68 13.66 25.74
N ASP A 14 7.70 14.21 26.43
CA ASP A 14 6.52 14.80 25.80
C ASP A 14 6.88 16.12 25.08
N LYS A 15 7.75 16.92 25.68
CA LYS A 15 8.26 18.16 25.09
C LYS A 15 9.05 17.90 23.80
N TRP A 16 9.92 16.90 23.80
CA TRP A 16 10.72 16.55 22.62
C TRP A 16 9.89 15.92 21.50
N ARG A 17 8.86 15.19 21.85
CA ARG A 17 7.87 14.68 20.89
C ARG A 17 7.10 15.81 20.21
N ASP A 18 6.66 16.81 20.99
CA ASP A 18 5.98 17.99 20.44
C ASP A 18 6.90 18.80 19.52
N VAL A 19 8.16 18.98 19.88
CA VAL A 19 9.19 19.64 19.06
C VAL A 19 9.37 18.86 17.74
N LEU A 20 9.53 17.55 17.79
CA LEU A 20 9.68 16.70 16.60
C LEU A 20 8.46 16.81 15.67
N ILE A 21 7.26 16.73 16.22
CA ILE A 21 6.01 16.89 15.46
C ILE A 21 5.95 18.28 14.82
N HIS A 22 6.35 19.31 15.55
CA HIS A 22 6.38 20.68 15.02
C HIS A 22 7.41 20.82 13.89
N MET A 23 8.59 20.23 14.02
CA MET A 23 9.62 20.23 13.00
C MET A 23 9.17 19.48 11.74
N LEU A 24 8.50 18.33 11.89
CA LEU A 24 7.94 17.57 10.76
C LEU A 24 6.81 18.31 10.04
N LYS A 25 6.01 19.10 10.79
CA LYS A 25 5.01 20.02 10.20
C LYS A 25 5.66 21.16 9.44
N SER A 26 6.67 21.81 10.00
CA SER A 26 7.34 22.95 9.37
C SER A 26 8.12 22.56 8.12
N THR A 27 8.66 21.34 8.07
CA THR A 27 9.32 20.79 6.87
C THR A 27 8.36 20.28 5.80
N GLY A 28 7.03 20.34 6.06
CA GLY A 28 6.01 19.87 5.13
C GLY A 28 5.92 18.35 4.99
N LYS A 29 6.75 17.61 5.74
CA LYS A 29 6.71 16.13 5.76
C LYS A 29 5.46 15.58 6.45
N LEU A 30 4.88 16.34 7.39
CA LEU A 30 3.59 16.08 8.01
C LEU A 30 2.57 17.10 7.54
N LYS A 31 1.83 16.79 6.47
CA LYS A 31 0.64 17.56 6.07
C LYS A 31 -0.56 17.11 6.91
N VAL A 32 -0.61 17.48 8.16
CA VAL A 32 -1.81 17.32 8.98
C VAL A 32 -2.81 18.37 8.51
N GLN A 33 -3.74 17.96 7.65
CA GLN A 33 -4.90 18.80 7.38
C GLN A 33 -5.69 18.96 8.67
N THR A 34 -5.94 20.17 9.02
CA THR A 34 -6.32 20.82 10.26
C THR A 34 -7.68 20.43 10.86
N THR A 35 -8.16 19.24 10.76
CA THR A 35 -9.38 18.83 11.46
C THR A 35 -9.12 18.30 12.87
N GLY A 36 -8.09 18.80 13.55
CA GLY A 36 -7.86 18.35 14.92
C GLY A 36 -6.53 18.73 15.54
N SER A 37 -6.02 19.96 15.29
CA SER A 37 -4.83 20.44 16.03
C SER A 37 -5.03 20.44 17.55
N ALA A 38 -6.27 20.50 18.04
CA ALA A 38 -6.62 20.35 19.45
C ALA A 38 -6.58 18.88 19.93
N ASN A 39 -6.82 17.91 19.05
CA ASN A 39 -6.79 16.48 19.40
C ASN A 39 -5.38 15.88 19.38
N VAL A 40 -4.47 16.40 18.59
CA VAL A 40 -3.07 15.94 18.53
C VAL A 40 -2.32 16.25 19.85
N LYS A 41 -2.68 17.34 20.53
CA LYS A 41 -2.10 17.71 21.84
C LYS A 41 -2.58 16.86 23.02
N ARG A 42 -3.71 16.15 22.88
CA ARG A 42 -4.31 15.39 23.98
C ARG A 42 -4.10 13.87 23.90
N GLN A 43 -3.49 13.38 22.84
CA GLN A 43 -3.28 11.94 22.66
C GLN A 43 -1.78 11.70 22.56
N ASN A 44 -1.27 10.79 23.39
CA ASN A 44 0.04 10.15 23.22
C ASN A 44 0.05 9.35 21.89
N LEU A 45 -0.06 10.07 20.76
CA LEU A 45 0.01 9.47 19.44
C LEU A 45 1.47 9.16 19.17
N ASN A 46 1.78 7.90 19.11
CA ASN A 46 3.06 7.44 18.63
C ASN A 46 3.27 7.98 17.20
N LEU A 47 4.47 8.46 16.88
CA LEU A 47 4.81 8.97 15.53
C LEU A 47 4.41 7.97 14.43
N LEU A 48 4.55 6.69 14.71
CA LEU A 48 4.16 5.60 13.82
C LEU A 48 2.65 5.62 13.51
N GLU A 49 1.79 5.89 14.50
CA GLU A 49 0.33 5.98 14.29
C GLU A 49 -0.02 7.13 13.35
N ILE A 50 0.72 8.25 13.41
CA ILE A 50 0.53 9.37 12.50
C ILE A 50 0.83 8.97 11.06
N TYR A 51 1.94 8.25 10.82
CA TYR A 51 2.28 7.75 9.49
C TYR A 51 1.25 6.74 8.99
N PHE A 52 0.79 5.83 9.84
CA PHE A 52 -0.27 4.89 9.48
C PHE A 52 -1.57 5.61 9.12
N GLU A 53 -1.98 6.62 9.90
CA GLU A 53 -3.16 7.41 9.57
C GLU A 53 -3.02 8.15 8.24
N MET A 54 -1.84 8.74 7.97
CA MET A 54 -1.55 9.40 6.70
C MET A 54 -1.63 8.42 5.52
N TYR A 55 -1.02 7.25 5.66
CA TYR A 55 -1.05 6.20 4.65
C TYR A 55 -2.48 5.74 4.36
N LEU A 56 -3.24 5.41 5.39
CA LEU A 56 -4.64 4.95 5.25
C LEU A 56 -5.53 6.01 4.57
N LYS A 57 -5.35 7.29 4.92
CA LYS A 57 -6.07 8.40 4.27
C LYS A 57 -5.69 8.55 2.81
N GLU A 58 -4.41 8.36 2.47
CA GLU A 58 -3.97 8.45 1.07
C GLU A 58 -4.54 7.28 0.24
N ILE A 59 -4.48 6.05 0.75
CA ILE A 59 -5.11 4.89 0.09
C ILE A 59 -6.62 5.10 -0.07
N GLN A 60 -7.32 5.60 0.95
CA GLN A 60 -8.75 5.90 0.84
C GLN A 60 -9.03 6.96 -0.23
N SER A 61 -8.17 7.98 -0.36
CA SER A 61 -8.28 8.99 -1.43
C SER A 61 -8.11 8.36 -2.81
N LEU A 62 -7.14 7.46 -2.98
CA LEU A 62 -6.93 6.72 -4.23
C LEU A 62 -8.12 5.82 -4.58
N GLN A 63 -8.69 5.12 -3.60
CA GLN A 63 -9.90 4.31 -3.78
C GLN A 63 -11.09 5.15 -4.26
N ARG A 64 -11.31 6.35 -3.68
CA ARG A 64 -12.37 7.27 -4.09
C ARG A 64 -12.18 7.82 -5.51
N LYS A 65 -10.93 8.05 -5.94
CA LYS A 65 -10.60 8.50 -7.29
C LYS A 65 -10.68 7.38 -8.33
N GLY A 66 -10.74 6.13 -7.86
CA GLY A 66 -10.69 4.93 -8.69
C GLY A 66 -9.25 4.44 -8.89
N LEU A 67 -9.05 3.16 -8.62
CA LEU A 67 -7.75 2.52 -8.73
C LEU A 67 -7.39 2.24 -10.21
N VAL A 68 -6.13 2.48 -10.56
CA VAL A 68 -5.64 2.36 -11.93
C VAL A 68 -5.43 0.90 -12.31
N LYS A 69 -6.06 0.46 -13.39
CA LYS A 69 -5.83 -0.85 -13.99
C LYS A 69 -4.64 -0.80 -14.94
N LYS A 70 -3.92 -1.92 -15.05
CA LYS A 70 -2.82 -2.10 -16.02
C LYS A 70 -3.00 -3.40 -16.81
N TYR A 71 -2.49 -3.41 -18.04
CA TYR A 71 -2.39 -4.64 -18.82
C TYR A 71 -1.26 -5.50 -18.28
N ARG A 72 -1.55 -6.79 -18.08
CA ARG A 72 -0.53 -7.78 -17.76
C ARG A 72 -0.78 -9.07 -18.53
N LYS A 73 0.29 -9.80 -18.82
CA LYS A 73 0.20 -11.14 -19.39
C LYS A 73 -0.20 -12.14 -18.31
N ARG A 74 -1.21 -12.93 -18.60
CA ARG A 74 -1.66 -14.04 -17.76
C ARG A 74 -1.63 -15.32 -18.56
N THR A 75 -0.93 -16.34 -18.03
CA THR A 75 -0.95 -17.69 -18.58
C THR A 75 -1.87 -18.52 -17.70
N ALA A 76 -2.92 -19.07 -18.27
CA ALA A 76 -3.92 -19.84 -17.55
C ALA A 76 -4.54 -20.92 -18.42
N ASN A 77 -5.14 -21.91 -17.77
CA ASN A 77 -5.97 -22.91 -18.43
C ASN A 77 -7.38 -22.36 -18.58
N THR A 78 -7.88 -22.27 -19.80
CA THR A 78 -9.16 -21.64 -20.16
C THR A 78 -10.01 -22.56 -21.01
N LEU A 79 -11.34 -22.44 -20.90
CA LEU A 79 -12.29 -23.20 -21.73
C LEU A 79 -12.39 -22.67 -23.18
N ALA A 80 -11.93 -21.42 -23.38
CA ALA A 80 -11.91 -20.83 -24.71
C ALA A 80 -10.49 -20.40 -25.08
N LEU A 81 -10.15 -20.52 -26.36
CA LEU A 81 -8.87 -20.05 -26.88
C LEU A 81 -8.81 -18.52 -26.79
N LYS A 82 -7.92 -18.01 -25.93
CA LYS A 82 -7.69 -16.56 -25.73
C LYS A 82 -6.21 -16.25 -25.90
N GLY A 83 -5.88 -15.36 -26.82
CA GLY A 83 -4.49 -14.98 -27.09
C GLY A 83 -3.66 -16.11 -27.69
N LYS A 84 -2.44 -16.31 -27.17
CA LYS A 84 -1.48 -17.28 -27.72
C LYS A 84 -1.62 -18.63 -26.99
N LEU A 85 -1.75 -19.71 -27.75
CA LEU A 85 -1.69 -21.08 -27.23
C LEU A 85 -0.23 -21.44 -26.89
N GLU A 86 -0.01 -21.89 -25.69
CA GLU A 86 1.28 -22.41 -25.22
C GLU A 86 1.31 -23.93 -25.44
N PHE A 87 1.77 -24.37 -26.62
CA PHE A 87 1.70 -25.77 -27.04
C PHE A 87 2.27 -26.77 -26.04
N ALA A 88 3.50 -26.55 -25.59
CA ALA A 88 4.14 -27.45 -24.63
C ALA A 88 3.33 -27.56 -23.33
N GLY A 89 2.88 -26.42 -22.78
CA GLY A 89 2.05 -26.39 -21.58
C GLY A 89 0.67 -27.01 -21.81
N ASN A 90 0.11 -26.84 -23.01
CA ASN A 90 -1.18 -27.43 -23.36
C ASN A 90 -1.11 -28.96 -23.43
N ILE A 91 -0.07 -29.49 -24.07
CA ILE A 91 0.15 -30.96 -24.13
C ILE A 91 0.33 -31.51 -22.73
N GLN A 92 1.17 -30.90 -21.90
CA GLN A 92 1.44 -31.41 -20.56
C GLN A 92 0.22 -31.38 -19.62
N ARG A 93 -0.63 -30.36 -19.74
CA ARG A 93 -1.73 -30.11 -18.78
C ARG A 93 -3.08 -30.59 -19.29
N ASN A 94 -3.28 -30.62 -20.59
CA ASN A 94 -4.58 -30.85 -21.22
C ASN A 94 -4.62 -32.07 -22.12
N LEU A 95 -3.68 -33.01 -21.96
CA LEU A 95 -3.67 -34.26 -22.74
C LEU A 95 -4.97 -35.05 -22.57
N VAL A 96 -5.52 -35.06 -21.37
CA VAL A 96 -6.79 -35.71 -21.02
C VAL A 96 -7.97 -34.73 -21.17
N HIS A 97 -7.76 -33.45 -20.80
CA HIS A 97 -8.77 -32.41 -20.82
C HIS A 97 -8.72 -31.60 -22.10
N ARG A 98 -9.09 -32.21 -23.20
CA ARG A 98 -9.03 -31.62 -24.56
C ARG A 98 -9.96 -30.44 -24.79
N GLU A 99 -10.93 -30.22 -23.90
CA GLU A 99 -11.83 -29.07 -23.84
C GLU A 99 -11.18 -27.79 -23.33
N ARG A 100 -9.93 -27.87 -22.84
CA ARG A 100 -9.21 -26.73 -22.25
C ARG A 100 -8.02 -26.33 -23.09
N PHE A 101 -7.69 -25.05 -23.02
CA PHE A 101 -6.58 -24.44 -23.72
C PHE A 101 -5.63 -23.77 -22.74
N TYR A 102 -4.36 -24.15 -22.72
CA TYR A 102 -3.34 -23.47 -21.94
C TYR A 102 -2.83 -22.28 -22.74
N THR A 103 -3.27 -21.08 -22.35
CA THR A 103 -3.08 -19.87 -23.17
C THR A 103 -2.43 -18.75 -22.39
N THR A 104 -1.64 -17.93 -23.09
CA THR A 104 -1.13 -16.64 -22.63
C THR A 104 -1.90 -15.52 -23.30
N HIS A 105 -2.59 -14.71 -22.51
CA HIS A 105 -3.38 -13.57 -22.98
C HIS A 105 -3.16 -12.34 -22.10
N GLN A 106 -3.54 -11.18 -22.60
CA GLN A 106 -3.50 -9.94 -21.83
C GLN A 106 -4.79 -9.77 -21.03
N VAL A 107 -4.65 -9.44 -19.75
CA VAL A 107 -5.75 -9.04 -18.86
C VAL A 107 -5.55 -7.60 -18.42
N TYR A 108 -6.64 -6.86 -18.34
CA TYR A 108 -6.66 -5.49 -17.85
C TYR A 108 -7.30 -5.48 -16.47
N ASP A 109 -6.47 -5.55 -15.44
CA ASP A 109 -6.93 -5.71 -14.06
C ASP A 109 -6.15 -4.83 -13.06
N LEU A 110 -6.52 -4.96 -11.80
CA LEU A 110 -5.92 -4.24 -10.68
C LEU A 110 -4.72 -4.97 -10.08
N ASP A 111 -4.51 -6.26 -10.40
CA ASP A 111 -3.41 -7.07 -9.86
C ASP A 111 -2.11 -6.77 -10.61
N HIS A 112 -1.41 -5.73 -10.19
CA HIS A 112 -0.10 -5.34 -10.70
C HIS A 112 0.83 -4.89 -9.57
N LYS A 113 2.14 -4.86 -9.84
CA LYS A 113 3.18 -4.63 -8.83
C LYS A 113 2.91 -3.45 -7.89
N LEU A 114 2.43 -2.32 -8.42
CA LEU A 114 2.13 -1.14 -7.60
C LEU A 114 1.07 -1.43 -6.54
N HIS A 115 -0.05 -2.07 -6.93
CA HIS A 115 -1.09 -2.44 -5.95
C HIS A 115 -0.66 -3.57 -5.01
N GLN A 116 0.18 -4.49 -5.49
CA GLN A 116 0.72 -5.56 -4.65
C GLN A 116 1.57 -5.00 -3.51
N VAL A 117 2.44 -4.01 -3.80
CA VAL A 117 3.24 -3.30 -2.77
C VAL A 117 2.34 -2.55 -1.78
N LEU A 118 1.33 -1.82 -2.29
CA LEU A 118 0.40 -1.11 -1.41
C LEU A 118 -0.41 -2.06 -0.53
N ASN A 119 -0.79 -3.23 -1.05
CA ASN A 119 -1.50 -4.23 -0.27
C ASN A 119 -0.62 -4.80 0.85
N GLU A 120 0.64 -5.13 0.55
CA GLU A 120 1.58 -5.58 1.58
C GLU A 120 1.76 -4.55 2.68
N ALA A 121 1.89 -3.26 2.32
CA ALA A 121 1.96 -2.19 3.30
C ALA A 121 0.66 -2.09 4.13
N LEU A 122 -0.53 -2.30 3.53
CA LEU A 122 -1.79 -2.38 4.27
C LEU A 122 -1.82 -3.54 5.27
N GLU A 123 -1.31 -4.72 4.91
CA GLU A 123 -1.21 -5.88 5.81
C GLU A 123 -0.30 -5.56 7.01
N VAL A 124 0.84 -4.90 6.76
CA VAL A 124 1.75 -4.44 7.82
C VAL A 124 1.04 -3.45 8.74
N VAL A 125 0.38 -2.42 8.19
CA VAL A 125 -0.36 -1.43 8.96
C VAL A 125 -1.47 -2.09 9.79
N GLU A 126 -2.20 -3.05 9.22
CA GLU A 126 -3.26 -3.79 9.92
C GLU A 126 -2.69 -4.55 11.13
N HIS A 127 -1.53 -5.20 10.97
CA HIS A 127 -0.88 -5.92 12.06
C HIS A 127 -0.54 -4.99 13.25
N PHE A 128 -0.02 -3.79 12.96
CA PHE A 128 0.40 -2.83 14.00
C PHE A 128 -0.76 -1.99 14.57
N THR A 129 -1.85 -1.83 13.82
CA THR A 129 -3.02 -1.04 14.27
C THR A 129 -4.05 -1.85 15.02
N ASN A 130 -3.88 -3.16 15.13
CA ASN A 130 -4.81 -4.04 15.82
C ASN A 130 -4.97 -3.61 17.29
N GLY A 131 -6.23 -3.40 17.70
CA GLY A 131 -6.56 -2.89 19.04
C GLY A 131 -6.38 -1.37 19.25
N THR A 132 -5.99 -0.62 18.22
CA THR A 132 -5.89 0.85 18.25
C THR A 132 -7.14 1.51 17.65
N LYS A 133 -7.24 2.85 17.78
CA LYS A 133 -8.31 3.65 17.15
C LYS A 133 -8.28 3.61 15.63
N LEU A 134 -7.15 3.24 15.03
CA LEU A 134 -6.97 3.14 13.58
C LEU A 134 -7.43 1.79 13.01
N SER A 135 -7.66 0.79 13.87
CA SER A 135 -8.04 -0.56 13.45
C SER A 135 -9.28 -0.57 12.55
N ASP A 136 -10.32 0.17 12.91
CA ASP A 136 -11.56 0.22 12.12
C ASP A 136 -11.36 0.94 10.77
N LEU A 137 -10.53 1.99 10.75
CA LEU A 137 -10.20 2.66 9.49
C LEU A 137 -9.38 1.74 8.59
N CYS A 138 -8.37 1.06 9.14
CA CYS A 138 -7.53 0.12 8.41
C CYS A 138 -8.37 -0.99 7.80
N ARG A 139 -9.21 -1.63 8.59
CA ARG A 139 -10.11 -2.70 8.12
C ARG A 139 -11.02 -2.25 6.98
N ARG A 140 -11.65 -1.07 7.09
CA ARG A 140 -12.49 -0.52 6.02
C ARG A 140 -11.71 -0.24 4.74
N VAL A 141 -10.50 0.30 4.86
CA VAL A 141 -9.63 0.57 3.71
C VAL A 141 -9.19 -0.73 3.07
N HIS A 142 -8.80 -1.72 3.85
CA HIS A 142 -8.35 -3.03 3.37
C HIS A 142 -9.50 -3.81 2.70
N MET A 143 -10.69 -3.83 3.28
CA MET A 143 -11.88 -4.49 2.67
C MET A 143 -12.25 -3.89 1.30
N ASN A 144 -12.03 -2.61 1.11
CA ASN A 144 -12.28 -1.93 -0.18
C ASN A 144 -11.09 -2.00 -1.14
N PHE A 145 -9.95 -2.59 -0.72
CA PHE A 145 -8.81 -2.76 -1.60
C PHE A 145 -9.00 -4.02 -2.45
N PRO A 146 -8.57 -4.01 -3.74
CA PRO A 146 -8.76 -5.16 -4.61
C PRO A 146 -7.90 -6.35 -4.15
N GLU A 147 -8.41 -7.55 -4.34
CA GLU A 147 -7.60 -8.75 -4.17
C GLU A 147 -6.46 -8.76 -5.19
N VAL A 148 -5.25 -8.72 -4.68
CA VAL A 148 -4.02 -8.78 -5.47
C VAL A 148 -3.11 -9.87 -4.91
N LYS A 149 -2.18 -10.35 -5.73
CA LYS A 149 -1.21 -11.34 -5.28
C LYS A 149 -0.33 -10.76 -4.18
N ALA A 150 -0.19 -11.50 -3.10
CA ALA A 150 0.80 -11.18 -2.07
C ALA A 150 2.22 -11.23 -2.67
N ILE A 151 3.03 -10.25 -2.34
CA ILE A 151 4.46 -10.19 -2.68
C ILE A 151 5.25 -9.86 -1.42
N LYS A 152 6.53 -10.15 -1.42
CA LYS A 152 7.47 -9.60 -0.44
C LYS A 152 8.19 -8.43 -1.08
N THR A 153 7.94 -7.25 -0.55
CA THR A 153 8.55 -6.02 -1.03
C THR A 153 9.98 -5.90 -0.52
N ASN A 154 10.88 -5.50 -1.38
CA ASN A 154 12.25 -5.13 -1.05
C ASN A 154 12.63 -3.86 -1.83
N GLU A 155 13.77 -3.27 -1.51
CA GLU A 155 14.25 -2.04 -2.16
C GLU A 155 14.32 -2.17 -3.69
N ALA A 156 14.71 -3.33 -4.20
CA ALA A 156 14.77 -3.59 -5.63
C ALA A 156 13.38 -3.58 -6.29
N VAL A 157 12.35 -4.06 -5.61
CA VAL A 157 10.95 -4.02 -6.10
C VAL A 157 10.47 -2.58 -6.13
N LEU A 158 10.72 -1.80 -5.07
CA LEU A 158 10.36 -0.38 -4.98
C LEU A 158 11.06 0.46 -6.07
N ALA A 159 12.35 0.29 -6.24
CA ALA A 159 13.14 1.00 -7.26
C ALA A 159 12.66 0.72 -8.70
N ASN A 160 12.09 -0.45 -8.95
CA ASN A 160 11.55 -0.83 -10.25
C ASN A 160 10.12 -0.32 -10.52
N ILE A 161 9.48 0.34 -9.55
CA ILE A 161 8.15 0.94 -9.74
C ILE A 161 8.31 2.27 -10.48
N LYS A 162 8.05 2.25 -11.78
CA LYS A 162 8.00 3.47 -12.59
C LYS A 162 6.58 4.04 -12.57
N LEU A 163 6.47 5.26 -12.06
CA LEU A 163 5.24 6.03 -12.11
C LEU A 163 5.11 6.72 -13.47
N ASN A 164 3.89 6.83 -13.94
CA ASN A 164 3.51 7.58 -15.13
C ASN A 164 2.38 8.55 -14.77
N ARG A 165 1.97 9.42 -15.71
CA ARG A 165 0.92 10.41 -15.47
C ARG A 165 -0.34 9.85 -14.79
N LYS A 166 -0.74 8.62 -15.09
CA LYS A 166 -1.92 7.98 -14.46
C LYS A 166 -1.65 7.45 -13.07
N THR A 167 -0.40 7.08 -12.77
CA THR A 167 0.00 6.51 -11.48
C THR A 167 0.77 7.50 -10.60
N GLU A 168 1.01 8.73 -11.06
CA GLU A 168 1.63 9.80 -10.28
C GLU A 168 0.93 10.08 -8.94
N PRO A 169 -0.42 10.06 -8.84
CA PRO A 169 -1.11 10.22 -7.55
C PRO A 169 -0.72 9.21 -6.48
N TYR A 170 -0.13 8.07 -6.88
CA TYR A 170 0.33 7.03 -5.95
C TYR A 170 1.70 7.34 -5.31
N ALA A 171 2.42 8.35 -5.82
CA ALA A 171 3.75 8.73 -5.30
C ALA A 171 3.73 8.97 -3.80
N LYS A 172 2.74 9.71 -3.30
CA LYS A 172 2.60 10.00 -1.87
C LYS A 172 2.43 8.76 -1.01
N ALA A 173 1.66 7.76 -1.49
CA ALA A 173 1.45 6.52 -0.76
C ALA A 173 2.70 5.64 -0.74
N LEU A 174 3.62 5.80 -1.70
CA LEU A 174 4.90 5.09 -1.76
C LEU A 174 6.01 5.79 -0.96
N GLU A 175 5.87 7.09 -0.69
CA GLU A 175 6.84 7.89 0.08
C GLU A 175 6.61 7.82 1.59
N ILE A 176 5.41 7.42 2.04
CA ILE A 176 5.05 7.23 3.44
C ILE A 176 5.59 5.92 3.98
#